data_17bce2110954dbbbf7ffc89a7743e6fe
#
_entry.id   17bce2110954dbbbf7ffc89a7743e6fe
#
_cell.length_a   1.000
_cell.length_b   1.000
_cell.length_c   1.000
_cell.angle_alpha   90.00
_cell.angle_beta   90.00
_cell.angle_gamma   90.00
#
_symmetry.space_group_name_H-M   'P 1'
#
loop_
_entity.id
_entity.type
_entity.pdbx_description
1 polymer ?
#
loop_
_entity_poly.entity_id
_entity_poly.type
_entity_poly.pdbx_seq_one_letter_code
_entity_poly.pdbx_strand_id
1 'polypeptide(L)'
;MANSGLAQDATFDLRFQSRRHILDESTKSERTVLEEVGRSWLPKQTAFIVCDVWDAHHCLNAVRRLEEFAPRMNEVLKEARKRGATIIHSPSDCMAAYEDHAARKRAVAAPAAKVKPKDVEHWCSRIPSEEKAVYPIDQSDGGEDDDPAEHAEWAAKLKAMGRNPGMPWKTQSKLIEIDADRDFISDRGDEVWNVLESRGIKNVVLVGVHLNMCVLGRPFGLRQMVRNGKNAALMRDMTDCMYNPKRWPQVDHFTGNDLVIQHVERFVCPTITSDQLLGGEPFRSKSDQREKPGVPESSTAAKPDLATFRDQWSLISVPQDWNTATHGVVTEYEGVAWFRCTIRLSSGDIDGTKAFGLHHSDSTQFWLNGTKFKTLIKINRGQVCAIGPEHVRLDDTNLLVARVEFQKGNKGFHPPRISGSRSNMSLTGRWQFRLGDDPSWSNIPLPAKFGGSPDILFEPK
;
A
#
# COMPACT_ATOMS: atom_id res chain seq x y z
N MET A 1 -26.93 38.07 40.87
CA MET A 1 -27.10 37.12 39.73
C MET A 1 -25.71 36.90 39.11
N ALA A 2 -25.08 35.78 39.45
CA ALA A 2 -23.78 35.47 38.91
C ALA A 2 -23.97 34.91 37.49
N ASN A 3 -23.43 35.61 36.50
CA ASN A 3 -23.41 35.21 35.12
C ASN A 3 -22.44 34.00 34.98
N SER A 4 -22.98 32.79 35.00
CA SER A 4 -22.22 31.59 34.66
C SER A 4 -21.97 31.59 33.17
N GLY A 5 -20.93 32.31 32.75
CA GLY A 5 -20.38 32.16 31.42
C GLY A 5 -19.94 30.71 31.24
N LEU A 6 -20.68 29.93 30.46
CA LEU A 6 -20.25 28.64 29.97
C LEU A 6 -18.90 28.86 29.29
N ALA A 7 -17.82 28.38 29.90
CA ALA A 7 -16.52 28.31 29.24
C ALA A 7 -16.73 27.54 27.93
N GLN A 8 -16.57 28.23 26.81
CA GLN A 8 -16.65 27.63 25.50
C GLN A 8 -15.58 26.56 25.43
N ASP A 9 -15.97 25.29 25.26
CA ASP A 9 -15.01 24.18 25.16
C ASP A 9 -14.00 24.54 24.06
N ALA A 10 -12.71 24.61 24.43
CA ALA A 10 -11.65 24.93 23.48
C ALA A 10 -11.67 23.91 22.32
N THR A 11 -11.78 24.40 21.08
CA THR A 11 -11.83 23.56 19.86
C THR A 11 -10.47 23.44 19.21
N PHE A 12 -10.24 22.37 18.47
CA PHE A 12 -9.21 22.33 17.44
C PHE A 12 -9.71 23.10 16.23
N ASP A 13 -9.20 24.29 15.97
CA ASP A 13 -9.52 25.07 14.78
C ASP A 13 -8.54 24.68 13.69
N LEU A 14 -9.02 23.83 12.77
CA LEU A 14 -8.20 23.15 11.78
C LEU A 14 -8.50 23.64 10.37
N ARG A 15 -7.47 23.80 9.56
CA ARG A 15 -7.55 24.05 8.13
C ARG A 15 -7.33 22.73 7.39
N PHE A 16 -8.41 22.23 6.81
CA PHE A 16 -8.43 20.98 6.07
C PHE A 16 -8.10 21.26 4.61
N GLN A 17 -7.05 20.61 4.13
CA GLN A 17 -6.65 20.65 2.74
C GLN A 17 -7.21 19.42 2.00
N SER A 18 -7.84 19.65 0.87
CA SER A 18 -8.33 18.61 -0.04
C SER A 18 -8.11 19.01 -1.49
N ARG A 19 -8.28 18.05 -2.41
CA ARG A 19 -8.12 18.29 -3.84
C ARG A 19 -9.36 17.83 -4.59
N ARG A 20 -9.83 18.66 -5.52
CA ARG A 20 -10.97 18.36 -6.37
C ARG A 20 -10.60 18.49 -7.84
N HIS A 21 -11.04 17.53 -8.64
CA HIS A 21 -11.03 17.68 -10.10
C HIS A 21 -12.20 18.58 -10.51
N ILE A 22 -11.88 19.55 -11.30
CA ILE A 22 -12.85 20.37 -12.01
C ILE A 22 -12.60 20.24 -13.51
N LEU A 23 -13.68 20.02 -14.26
CA LEU A 23 -13.66 20.13 -15.72
C LEU A 23 -13.81 21.61 -16.06
N ASP A 24 -12.84 22.18 -16.72
CA ASP A 24 -12.97 23.49 -17.32
C ASP A 24 -13.81 23.35 -18.58
N GLU A 25 -15.05 23.79 -18.53
CA GLU A 25 -16.00 23.64 -19.63
C GLU A 25 -15.57 24.40 -20.89
N SER A 26 -14.78 25.46 -20.74
CA SER A 26 -14.31 26.28 -21.86
C SER A 26 -13.18 25.62 -22.63
N THR A 27 -12.25 24.97 -21.93
CA THR A 27 -11.07 24.32 -22.51
C THR A 27 -11.22 22.80 -22.67
N LYS A 28 -12.30 22.22 -22.09
CA LYS A 28 -12.50 20.76 -21.96
C LYS A 28 -11.32 20.06 -21.25
N SER A 29 -10.51 20.82 -20.52
CA SER A 29 -9.38 20.28 -19.75
C SER A 29 -9.79 20.02 -18.29
N GLU A 30 -9.31 18.90 -17.75
CA GLU A 30 -9.44 18.61 -16.33
C GLU A 30 -8.28 19.24 -15.58
N ARG A 31 -8.57 19.97 -14.51
CA ARG A 31 -7.55 20.48 -13.58
C ARG A 31 -7.84 20.08 -12.15
N THR A 32 -6.80 19.88 -11.37
CA THR A 32 -6.91 19.64 -9.93
C THR A 32 -6.79 20.96 -9.20
N VAL A 33 -7.77 21.27 -8.36
CA VAL A 33 -7.80 22.47 -7.53
C VAL A 33 -7.59 22.07 -6.07
N LEU A 34 -6.71 22.80 -5.41
CA LEU A 34 -6.52 22.72 -3.98
C LEU A 34 -7.62 23.50 -3.29
N GLU A 35 -8.28 22.89 -2.32
CA GLU A 35 -9.32 23.51 -1.49
C GLU A 35 -8.89 23.47 -0.03
N GLU A 36 -9.01 24.60 0.65
CA GLU A 36 -8.81 24.70 2.09
C GLU A 36 -10.10 25.11 2.78
N VAL A 37 -10.50 24.35 3.80
CA VAL A 37 -11.73 24.62 4.57
C VAL A 37 -11.41 24.62 6.06
N GLY A 38 -11.71 25.72 6.73
CA GLY A 38 -11.64 25.82 8.19
C GLY A 38 -12.79 25.08 8.86
N ARG A 39 -12.47 24.25 9.86
CA ARG A 39 -13.48 23.57 10.71
C ARG A 39 -12.96 23.47 12.14
N SER A 40 -13.89 23.58 13.09
CA SER A 40 -13.60 23.40 14.52
C SER A 40 -14.04 22.01 14.98
N TRP A 41 -13.10 21.23 15.50
CA TRP A 41 -13.36 19.91 16.07
C TRP A 41 -13.27 19.95 17.58
N LEU A 42 -14.23 19.31 18.28
CA LEU A 42 -14.19 19.17 19.73
C LEU A 42 -13.16 18.12 20.12
N PRO A 43 -12.14 18.45 20.95
CA PRO A 43 -11.11 17.50 21.36
C PRO A 43 -11.69 16.22 21.96
N LYS A 44 -12.72 16.32 22.81
CA LYS A 44 -13.40 15.17 23.43
C LYS A 44 -14.06 14.21 22.42
N GLN A 45 -14.33 14.68 21.19
CA GLN A 45 -14.90 13.88 20.09
C GLN A 45 -13.84 13.54 19.02
N THR A 46 -12.57 13.78 19.31
CA THR A 46 -11.46 13.57 18.39
C THR A 46 -10.49 12.54 18.94
N ALA A 47 -10.11 11.58 18.11
CA ALA A 47 -9.05 10.64 18.40
C ALA A 47 -7.85 10.82 17.46
N PHE A 48 -6.65 10.63 17.99
CA PHE A 48 -5.43 10.47 17.20
C PHE A 48 -5.02 9.00 17.23
N ILE A 49 -4.87 8.40 16.06
CA ILE A 49 -4.40 7.02 15.90
C ILE A 49 -2.94 7.07 15.42
N VAL A 50 -2.05 6.51 16.23
CA VAL A 50 -0.61 6.40 15.98
C VAL A 50 -0.36 5.05 15.33
N CYS A 51 -0.27 5.05 14.00
CA CYS A 51 -0.17 3.84 13.19
C CYS A 51 1.28 3.42 13.01
N ASP A 52 1.62 2.21 13.45
CA ASP A 52 2.86 1.47 13.14
C ASP A 52 4.18 2.25 13.32
N VAL A 53 4.24 3.15 14.30
CA VAL A 53 5.46 3.87 14.70
C VAL A 53 6.36 2.92 15.49
N TRP A 54 6.98 1.96 14.80
CA TRP A 54 7.75 0.88 15.41
C TRP A 54 9.14 1.30 15.91
N ASP A 55 9.69 0.48 16.80
CA ASP A 55 11.04 0.65 17.38
C ASP A 55 12.18 0.20 16.43
N ALA A 56 11.84 -0.44 15.33
CA ALA A 56 12.75 -0.81 14.25
C ALA A 56 11.97 -1.11 12.96
N HIS A 57 12.63 -1.00 11.81
CA HIS A 57 12.08 -1.37 10.51
C HIS A 57 13.15 -2.07 9.67
N HIS A 58 12.76 -2.90 8.67
CA HIS A 58 13.72 -3.55 7.78
C HIS A 58 14.47 -2.54 6.89
N CYS A 59 13.79 -1.50 6.43
CA CYS A 59 14.38 -0.39 5.68
C CYS A 59 15.02 0.62 6.64
N LEU A 60 16.32 0.85 6.52
CA LEU A 60 17.07 1.77 7.37
C LEU A 60 16.70 3.23 7.11
N ASN A 61 16.45 3.59 5.86
CA ASN A 61 16.04 4.95 5.51
C ASN A 61 14.66 5.28 6.10
N ALA A 62 13.74 4.33 6.15
CA ALA A 62 12.46 4.51 6.83
C ALA A 62 12.65 4.75 8.34
N VAL A 63 13.60 4.05 8.99
CA VAL A 63 13.95 4.32 10.40
C VAL A 63 14.48 5.74 10.57
N ARG A 64 15.42 6.15 9.72
CA ARG A 64 16.02 7.50 9.76
C ARG A 64 14.96 8.59 9.62
N ARG A 65 14.04 8.46 8.68
CA ARG A 65 12.95 9.43 8.46
C ARG A 65 11.96 9.45 9.62
N LEU A 66 11.60 8.29 10.16
CA LEU A 66 10.76 8.21 11.35
C LEU A 66 11.39 8.93 12.56
N GLU A 67 12.68 8.71 12.80
CA GLU A 67 13.41 9.34 13.89
C GLU A 67 13.45 10.86 13.78
N GLU A 68 13.37 11.43 12.57
CA GLU A 68 13.32 12.87 12.35
C GLU A 68 11.98 13.49 12.78
N PHE A 69 10.83 12.88 12.43
CA PHE A 69 9.52 13.49 12.71
C PHE A 69 8.86 12.98 14.00
N ALA A 70 9.26 11.83 14.52
CA ALA A 70 8.65 11.27 15.73
C ALA A 70 8.70 12.20 16.95
N PRO A 71 9.77 12.96 17.23
CA PRO A 71 9.77 13.91 18.33
C PRO A 71 8.67 14.97 18.20
N ARG A 72 8.46 15.52 17.00
CA ARG A 72 7.37 16.48 16.77
C ARG A 72 6.01 15.83 16.86
N MET A 73 5.86 14.61 16.36
CA MET A 73 4.63 13.82 16.54
C MET A 73 4.31 13.65 18.04
N ASN A 74 5.31 13.35 18.84
CA ASN A 74 5.13 13.23 20.30
C ASN A 74 4.58 14.51 20.93
N GLU A 75 5.10 15.67 20.53
CA GLU A 75 4.58 16.96 21.02
C GLU A 75 3.13 17.20 20.57
N VAL A 76 2.79 16.85 19.31
CA VAL A 76 1.40 16.89 18.80
C VAL A 76 0.48 16.05 19.70
N LEU A 77 0.89 14.82 20.00
CA LEU A 77 0.10 13.89 20.82
C LEU A 77 -0.05 14.40 22.27
N LYS A 78 1.01 14.99 22.84
CA LYS A 78 0.95 15.63 24.17
C LYS A 78 -0.04 16.79 24.18
N GLU A 79 0.01 17.68 23.20
CA GLU A 79 -0.91 18.81 23.12
C GLU A 79 -2.36 18.34 22.86
N ALA A 80 -2.56 17.36 21.98
CA ALA A 80 -3.88 16.77 21.75
C ALA A 80 -4.46 16.14 23.01
N ARG A 81 -3.65 15.36 23.74
CA ARG A 81 -4.02 14.73 25.01
C ARG A 81 -4.34 15.77 26.08
N LYS A 82 -3.55 16.81 26.20
CA LYS A 82 -3.77 17.93 27.15
C LYS A 82 -5.11 18.62 26.89
N ARG A 83 -5.51 18.75 25.63
CA ARG A 83 -6.79 19.35 25.23
C ARG A 83 -7.98 18.39 25.33
N GLY A 84 -7.74 17.12 25.68
CA GLY A 84 -8.78 16.12 25.95
C GLY A 84 -9.10 15.19 24.80
N ALA A 85 -8.27 15.14 23.76
CA ALA A 85 -8.39 14.14 22.69
C ALA A 85 -8.03 12.73 23.19
N THR A 86 -8.57 11.72 22.53
CA THR A 86 -8.24 10.32 22.76
C THR A 86 -7.02 9.95 21.94
N ILE A 87 -6.03 9.30 22.56
CA ILE A 87 -4.86 8.78 21.84
C ILE A 87 -4.94 7.25 21.80
N ILE A 88 -4.77 6.67 20.60
CA ILE A 88 -4.75 5.23 20.38
C ILE A 88 -3.44 4.88 19.69
N HIS A 89 -2.60 4.11 20.34
CA HIS A 89 -1.36 3.59 19.81
C HIS A 89 -1.62 2.23 19.14
N SER A 90 -1.25 2.10 17.89
CA SER A 90 -1.52 0.91 17.09
C SER A 90 -0.25 0.38 16.45
N PRO A 91 0.76 -0.07 17.25
CA PRO A 91 1.95 -0.72 16.72
C PRO A 91 1.61 -2.17 16.37
N SER A 92 1.22 -2.42 15.13
CA SER A 92 0.78 -3.74 14.69
C SER A 92 1.84 -4.81 14.91
N ASP A 93 1.37 -6.01 15.22
CA ASP A 93 2.20 -7.19 15.50
C ASP A 93 3.08 -7.07 16.77
N CYS A 94 2.81 -6.06 17.62
CA CYS A 94 3.57 -5.81 18.86
C CYS A 94 2.75 -6.02 20.15
N MET A 95 1.52 -6.52 20.05
CA MET A 95 0.61 -6.57 21.20
C MET A 95 1.14 -7.40 22.38
N ALA A 96 1.91 -8.47 22.11
CA ALA A 96 2.54 -9.27 23.15
C ALA A 96 3.43 -8.47 24.11
N ALA A 97 4.07 -7.40 23.63
CA ALA A 97 4.89 -6.52 24.47
C ALA A 97 4.07 -5.63 25.41
N TYR A 98 2.75 -5.56 25.20
CA TYR A 98 1.84 -4.65 25.92
C TYR A 98 0.77 -5.37 26.73
N GLU A 99 0.76 -6.70 26.82
CA GLU A 99 -0.28 -7.48 27.53
C GLU A 99 -0.57 -6.94 28.93
N ASP A 100 0.47 -6.58 29.67
CA ASP A 100 0.35 -6.05 31.02
C ASP A 100 0.23 -4.52 31.11
N HIS A 101 0.36 -3.81 30.00
CA HIS A 101 0.29 -2.36 29.99
C HIS A 101 -1.13 -1.85 30.24
N ALA A 102 -1.30 -0.85 31.12
CA ALA A 102 -2.62 -0.33 31.50
C ALA A 102 -3.44 0.18 30.31
N ALA A 103 -2.79 0.85 29.33
CA ALA A 103 -3.44 1.33 28.11
C ALA A 103 -3.93 0.17 27.21
N ARG A 104 -3.22 -0.98 27.18
CA ARG A 104 -3.66 -2.18 26.47
C ARG A 104 -4.88 -2.79 27.15
N LYS A 105 -4.80 -3.00 28.46
CA LYS A 105 -5.92 -3.52 29.26
C LYS A 105 -7.17 -2.66 29.11
N ARG A 106 -7.00 -1.32 29.04
CA ARG A 106 -8.10 -0.38 28.81
C ARG A 106 -8.71 -0.50 27.43
N ALA A 107 -7.91 -0.73 26.39
CA ALA A 107 -8.42 -0.94 25.03
C ALA A 107 -9.24 -2.23 24.93
N VAL A 108 -8.75 -3.32 25.52
CA VAL A 108 -9.47 -4.62 25.58
C VAL A 108 -10.77 -4.51 26.36
N ALA A 109 -10.77 -3.77 27.47
CA ALA A 109 -11.93 -3.59 28.33
C ALA A 109 -12.94 -2.55 27.79
N ALA A 110 -12.68 -1.91 26.65
CA ALA A 110 -13.61 -0.95 26.08
C ALA A 110 -14.98 -1.63 25.79
N PRO A 111 -16.11 -1.00 26.17
CA PRO A 111 -17.42 -1.56 25.90
C PRO A 111 -17.62 -1.84 24.42
N ALA A 112 -18.18 -3.00 24.10
CA ALA A 112 -18.47 -3.37 22.71
C ALA A 112 -19.42 -2.36 22.07
N ALA A 113 -19.10 -1.94 20.85
CA ALA A 113 -19.94 -1.03 20.08
C ALA A 113 -21.30 -1.68 19.79
N LYS A 114 -22.39 -0.90 19.91
CA LYS A 114 -23.74 -1.37 19.60
C LYS A 114 -23.89 -1.83 18.14
N VAL A 115 -23.18 -1.16 17.25
CA VAL A 115 -23.12 -1.51 15.83
C VAL A 115 -21.64 -1.61 15.45
N LYS A 116 -21.25 -2.80 15.02
CA LYS A 116 -19.91 -3.07 14.52
C LYS A 116 -19.96 -3.06 13.00
N PRO A 117 -19.13 -2.25 12.32
CA PRO A 117 -19.09 -2.25 10.88
C PRO A 117 -18.65 -3.60 10.34
N LYS A 118 -19.22 -3.98 9.18
CA LYS A 118 -18.77 -5.15 8.46
C LYS A 118 -17.29 -4.98 8.05
N ASP A 119 -16.52 -6.01 8.20
CA ASP A 119 -15.10 -6.06 7.80
C ASP A 119 -14.16 -5.06 8.54
N VAL A 120 -14.59 -4.49 9.68
CA VAL A 120 -13.75 -3.57 10.48
C VAL A 120 -12.49 -4.22 11.03
N GLU A 121 -12.44 -5.54 11.08
CA GLU A 121 -11.27 -6.32 11.52
C GLU A 121 -10.27 -6.61 10.39
N HIS A 122 -10.63 -6.26 9.15
CA HIS A 122 -9.85 -6.61 7.98
C HIS A 122 -9.16 -5.40 7.34
N TRP A 123 -8.08 -5.71 6.63
CA TRP A 123 -7.40 -4.73 5.79
C TRP A 123 -8.34 -4.17 4.73
N CYS A 124 -8.33 -2.84 4.56
CA CYS A 124 -9.11 -2.14 3.55
C CYS A 124 -8.21 -1.66 2.41
N SER A 125 -8.16 -2.41 1.33
CA SER A 125 -7.29 -2.10 0.20
C SER A 125 -7.78 -0.93 -0.65
N ARG A 126 -9.10 -0.64 -0.63
CA ARG A 126 -9.73 0.37 -1.49
C ARG A 126 -11.10 0.76 -0.94
N ILE A 127 -11.52 1.98 -1.22
CA ILE A 127 -12.90 2.47 -0.99
C ILE A 127 -13.52 2.95 -2.31
N PRO A 128 -14.85 3.09 -2.41
CA PRO A 128 -15.53 3.44 -3.66
C PRO A 128 -15.01 4.71 -4.35
N SER A 129 -14.62 5.73 -3.59
CA SER A 129 -14.04 6.97 -4.14
C SER A 129 -12.71 6.77 -4.87
N GLU A 130 -12.01 5.67 -4.61
CA GLU A 130 -10.74 5.33 -5.27
C GLU A 130 -10.91 4.43 -6.52
N GLU A 131 -12.14 4.00 -6.87
CA GLU A 131 -12.35 3.01 -7.95
C GLU A 131 -11.79 3.45 -9.30
N LYS A 132 -11.90 4.74 -9.61
CA LYS A 132 -11.38 5.34 -10.85
C LYS A 132 -10.01 5.98 -10.66
N ALA A 133 -9.43 5.87 -9.47
CA ALA A 133 -8.13 6.46 -9.19
C ALA A 133 -7.00 5.59 -9.72
N VAL A 134 -6.01 6.23 -10.28
CA VAL A 134 -4.70 5.63 -10.55
C VAL A 134 -3.83 5.88 -9.34
N TYR A 135 -3.27 4.80 -8.77
CA TYR A 135 -2.38 4.93 -7.62
C TYR A 135 -1.05 5.56 -8.07
N PRO A 136 -0.52 6.58 -7.35
CA PRO A 136 0.47 7.48 -7.92
C PRO A 136 1.92 6.96 -7.89
N ILE A 137 2.19 5.85 -7.24
CA ILE A 137 3.53 5.26 -7.14
C ILE A 137 3.51 3.75 -7.34
N ASP A 138 4.60 3.18 -7.82
CA ASP A 138 4.80 1.73 -7.85
C ASP A 138 5.21 1.21 -6.46
N GLN A 139 4.46 0.25 -5.94
CA GLN A 139 4.70 -0.39 -4.64
C GLN A 139 5.15 -1.85 -4.78
N SER A 140 5.47 -2.28 -5.97
CA SER A 140 5.67 -3.70 -6.30
C SER A 140 6.89 -4.33 -5.64
N ASP A 141 7.89 -3.50 -5.31
CA ASP A 141 9.13 -3.93 -4.62
C ASP A 141 9.09 -3.71 -3.09
N GLY A 142 7.91 -3.36 -2.54
CA GLY A 142 7.79 -3.00 -1.13
C GLY A 142 8.22 -1.57 -0.81
N GLY A 143 8.78 -0.84 -1.78
CA GLY A 143 9.15 0.58 -1.66
C GLY A 143 10.44 0.82 -0.86
N GLU A 144 11.28 -0.20 -0.69
CA GLU A 144 12.55 -0.06 0.02
C GLU A 144 13.54 0.79 -0.81
N ASP A 145 14.13 1.79 -0.16
CA ASP A 145 15.01 2.78 -0.79
C ASP A 145 16.42 2.83 -0.20
N ASP A 146 16.79 1.83 0.58
CA ASP A 146 18.15 1.71 1.13
C ASP A 146 19.21 1.53 0.03
N ASP A 147 20.42 2.02 0.30
CA ASP A 147 21.59 1.52 -0.41
C ASP A 147 21.77 0.03 -0.10
N PRO A 148 22.02 -0.81 -1.11
CA PRO A 148 22.13 -2.26 -0.89
C PRO A 148 23.22 -2.70 0.12
N ALA A 149 24.33 -1.97 0.22
CA ALA A 149 25.39 -2.28 1.18
C ALA A 149 24.96 -1.86 2.60
N GLU A 150 24.41 -0.65 2.76
CA GLU A 150 23.85 -0.21 4.05
C GLU A 150 22.72 -1.12 4.53
N HIS A 151 21.84 -1.57 3.62
CA HIS A 151 20.77 -2.52 3.94
C HIS A 151 21.33 -3.84 4.48
N ALA A 152 22.35 -4.39 3.84
CA ALA A 152 22.99 -5.64 4.28
C ALA A 152 23.63 -5.50 5.68
N GLU A 153 24.30 -4.37 5.93
CA GLU A 153 24.88 -4.06 7.25
C GLU A 153 23.78 -3.91 8.32
N TRP A 154 22.70 -3.21 7.97
CA TRP A 154 21.54 -3.05 8.85
C TRP A 154 20.88 -4.36 9.19
N ALA A 155 20.65 -5.23 8.19
CA ALA A 155 20.10 -6.57 8.40
C ALA A 155 21.00 -7.42 9.31
N ALA A 156 22.31 -7.34 9.14
CA ALA A 156 23.29 -8.02 10.02
C ALA A 156 23.21 -7.49 11.46
N LYS A 157 23.11 -6.17 11.62
CA LYS A 157 22.94 -5.53 12.93
C LYS A 157 21.64 -5.97 13.62
N LEU A 158 20.52 -5.98 12.92
CA LEU A 158 19.24 -6.46 13.44
C LEU A 158 19.33 -7.93 13.89
N LYS A 159 19.98 -8.77 13.10
CA LYS A 159 20.22 -10.18 13.46
C LYS A 159 21.09 -10.32 14.71
N ALA A 160 22.15 -9.53 14.83
CA ALA A 160 23.00 -9.51 16.02
C ALA A 160 22.25 -9.06 17.28
N MET A 161 21.21 -8.22 17.13
CA MET A 161 20.29 -7.81 18.21
C MET A 161 19.21 -8.87 18.52
N GLY A 162 19.25 -10.06 17.90
CA GLY A 162 18.26 -11.11 18.08
C GLY A 162 16.90 -10.76 17.46
N ARG A 163 16.89 -9.93 16.41
CA ARG A 163 15.68 -9.58 15.65
C ARG A 163 15.65 -10.28 14.30
N ASN A 164 14.45 -10.57 13.81
CA ASN A 164 14.27 -10.99 12.42
C ASN A 164 14.46 -9.76 11.49
N PRO A 165 15.44 -9.74 10.58
CA PRO A 165 15.65 -8.57 9.72
C PRO A 165 14.44 -8.18 8.87
N GLY A 166 13.62 -9.13 8.44
CA GLY A 166 12.42 -8.86 7.64
C GLY A 166 11.22 -8.35 8.45
N MET A 167 11.20 -8.59 9.76
CA MET A 167 10.17 -8.13 10.70
C MET A 167 10.82 -7.79 12.05
N PRO A 168 11.61 -6.71 12.12
CA PRO A 168 12.45 -6.45 13.28
C PRO A 168 11.75 -5.78 14.45
N TRP A 169 10.56 -5.21 14.26
CA TRP A 169 9.81 -4.49 15.27
C TRP A 169 9.33 -5.40 16.41
N LYS A 170 9.35 -4.88 17.62
CA LYS A 170 8.88 -5.56 18.83
C LYS A 170 7.96 -4.67 19.66
N THR A 171 8.13 -3.35 19.55
CA THR A 171 7.36 -2.35 20.30
C THR A 171 7.16 -1.11 19.44
N GLN A 172 6.36 -0.17 19.95
CA GLN A 172 6.38 1.20 19.46
C GLN A 172 7.71 1.87 19.78
N SER A 173 8.13 2.80 18.94
CA SER A 173 9.31 3.63 19.18
C SER A 173 9.19 4.39 20.51
N LYS A 174 10.28 4.40 21.26
CA LYS A 174 10.39 5.14 22.54
C LYS A 174 10.35 6.66 22.37
N LEU A 175 10.44 7.15 21.13
CA LEU A 175 10.28 8.59 20.82
C LEU A 175 8.83 9.04 20.98
N ILE A 176 7.88 8.11 21.04
CA ILE A 176 6.45 8.39 21.25
C ILE A 176 6.07 7.89 22.64
N GLU A 177 5.69 8.82 23.49
CA GLU A 177 5.22 8.56 24.85
C GLU A 177 3.81 7.95 24.86
N ILE A 178 3.62 6.91 25.66
CA ILE A 178 2.33 6.30 25.92
C ILE A 178 1.92 6.67 27.36
N ASP A 179 0.84 7.40 27.51
CA ASP A 179 0.28 7.72 28.82
C ASP A 179 -0.52 6.52 29.35
N ALA A 180 0.04 5.85 30.35
CA ALA A 180 -0.53 4.63 30.92
C ALA A 180 -1.94 4.84 31.50
N ASP A 181 -2.28 6.06 31.91
CA ASP A 181 -3.55 6.35 32.59
C ASP A 181 -4.66 6.80 31.61
N ARG A 182 -4.29 7.31 30.44
CA ARG A 182 -5.25 7.95 29.51
C ARG A 182 -5.32 7.32 28.14
N ASP A 183 -4.21 6.80 27.60
CA ASP A 183 -4.13 6.30 26.25
C ASP A 183 -4.66 4.87 26.09
N PHE A 184 -4.78 4.44 24.85
CA PHE A 184 -5.20 3.10 24.47
C PHE A 184 -4.13 2.47 23.58
N ILE A 185 -3.97 1.13 23.65
CA ILE A 185 -3.09 0.37 22.77
C ILE A 185 -3.89 -0.76 22.14
N SER A 186 -4.01 -0.78 20.82
CA SER A 186 -4.58 -1.91 20.08
C SER A 186 -4.23 -1.82 18.60
N ASP A 187 -3.92 -2.96 18.00
CA ASP A 187 -3.76 -3.14 16.54
C ASP A 187 -4.97 -3.85 15.90
N ARG A 188 -6.04 -4.08 16.68
CA ARG A 188 -7.27 -4.73 16.23
C ARG A 188 -8.34 -3.71 15.88
N GLY A 189 -8.89 -3.81 14.68
CA GLY A 189 -9.91 -2.87 14.21
C GLY A 189 -11.20 -2.87 15.05
N ASP A 190 -11.62 -4.03 15.54
CA ASP A 190 -12.80 -4.14 16.40
C ASP A 190 -12.60 -3.48 17.76
N GLU A 191 -11.43 -3.66 18.38
CA GLU A 191 -11.10 -3.02 19.66
C GLU A 191 -10.97 -1.50 19.49
N VAL A 192 -10.26 -1.04 18.44
CA VAL A 192 -10.17 0.39 18.12
C VAL A 192 -11.57 0.98 17.89
N TRP A 193 -12.43 0.28 17.15
CA TRP A 193 -13.81 0.72 16.92
C TRP A 193 -14.61 0.82 18.23
N ASN A 194 -14.47 -0.15 19.13
CA ASN A 194 -15.09 -0.13 20.45
C ASN A 194 -14.63 1.09 21.27
N VAL A 195 -13.34 1.41 21.26
CA VAL A 195 -12.81 2.61 21.92
C VAL A 195 -13.44 3.87 21.30
N LEU A 196 -13.47 3.98 19.98
CA LEU A 196 -14.05 5.15 19.30
C LEU A 196 -15.52 5.35 19.66
N GLU A 197 -16.33 4.30 19.60
CA GLU A 197 -17.76 4.37 19.91
C GLU A 197 -18.03 4.63 21.38
N SER A 198 -17.36 3.94 22.31
CA SER A 198 -17.56 4.13 23.74
C SER A 198 -17.18 5.52 24.25
N ARG A 199 -16.29 6.20 23.54
CA ARG A 199 -15.88 7.57 23.85
C ARG A 199 -16.61 8.64 23.04
N GLY A 200 -17.54 8.25 22.17
CA GLY A 200 -18.29 9.18 21.32
C GLY A 200 -17.44 9.90 20.29
N ILE A 201 -16.38 9.25 19.79
CA ILE A 201 -15.46 9.83 18.83
C ILE A 201 -16.13 9.92 17.46
N LYS A 202 -16.14 11.13 16.90
CA LYS A 202 -16.64 11.45 15.56
C LYS A 202 -15.51 11.73 14.59
N ASN A 203 -14.40 12.28 15.07
CA ASN A 203 -13.28 12.76 14.28
C ASN A 203 -12.05 11.93 14.56
N VAL A 204 -11.30 11.55 13.53
CA VAL A 204 -10.10 10.74 13.65
C VAL A 204 -8.97 11.37 12.86
N VAL A 205 -7.84 11.61 13.50
CA VAL A 205 -6.60 12.03 12.86
C VAL A 205 -5.64 10.84 12.85
N LEU A 206 -5.14 10.44 11.69
CA LEU A 206 -4.09 9.45 11.59
C LEU A 206 -2.72 10.12 11.46
N VAL A 207 -1.76 9.54 12.19
CA VAL A 207 -0.31 9.82 12.12
C VAL A 207 0.44 8.50 12.06
N GLY A 208 1.68 8.51 11.61
CA GLY A 208 2.54 7.31 11.60
C GLY A 208 2.83 6.77 10.21
N VAL A 209 3.20 5.50 10.11
CA VAL A 209 3.78 4.90 8.91
C VAL A 209 3.19 3.52 8.56
N HIS A 210 3.30 3.08 7.30
CA HIS A 210 3.65 3.90 6.16
C HIS A 210 2.37 4.34 5.46
N LEU A 211 2.35 5.58 4.97
CA LEU A 211 1.15 6.20 4.40
C LEU A 211 0.51 5.34 3.33
N ASN A 212 1.30 4.87 2.36
CA ASN A 212 0.83 4.07 1.23
C ASN A 212 0.45 2.63 1.58
N MET A 213 0.65 2.21 2.82
CA MET A 213 0.38 0.85 3.31
C MET A 213 -0.54 0.89 4.55
N CYS A 214 0.07 0.88 5.72
CA CYS A 214 -0.60 0.71 7.01
C CYS A 214 -1.57 1.86 7.33
N VAL A 215 -1.14 3.10 7.17
CA VAL A 215 -1.97 4.28 7.46
C VAL A 215 -3.23 4.30 6.60
N LEU A 216 -3.14 3.91 5.33
CA LEU A 216 -4.31 3.78 4.45
C LEU A 216 -5.12 2.52 4.71
N GLY A 217 -4.46 1.37 4.91
CA GLY A 217 -5.09 0.05 4.75
C GLY A 217 -5.40 -0.74 6.02
N ARG A 218 -4.76 -0.47 7.15
CA ARG A 218 -4.99 -1.22 8.40
C ARG A 218 -6.46 -1.18 8.82
N PRO A 219 -6.94 -2.15 9.64
CA PRO A 219 -8.32 -2.17 10.15
C PRO A 219 -8.75 -0.89 10.88
N PHE A 220 -7.80 -0.11 11.34
CA PHE A 220 -7.97 1.21 11.96
C PHE A 220 -7.45 2.37 11.08
N GLY A 221 -7.08 2.07 9.82
CA GLY A 221 -6.52 3.03 8.87
C GLY A 221 -7.56 3.98 8.27
N LEU A 222 -7.09 4.94 7.47
CA LEU A 222 -7.93 6.00 6.89
C LEU A 222 -9.13 5.46 6.12
N ARG A 223 -8.92 4.44 5.27
CA ARG A 223 -9.99 3.87 4.44
C ARG A 223 -11.11 3.26 5.29
N GLN A 224 -10.78 2.55 6.38
CA GLN A 224 -11.77 1.99 7.29
C GLN A 224 -12.52 3.10 8.02
N MET A 225 -11.85 4.15 8.47
CA MET A 225 -12.48 5.27 9.16
C MET A 225 -13.47 6.00 8.24
N VAL A 226 -13.04 6.34 7.02
CA VAL A 226 -13.90 7.00 6.02
C VAL A 226 -15.09 6.13 5.63
N ARG A 227 -14.84 4.87 5.29
CA ARG A 227 -15.86 3.91 4.86
C ARG A 227 -16.97 3.75 5.92
N ASN A 228 -16.59 3.82 7.18
CA ASN A 228 -17.50 3.65 8.31
C ASN A 228 -18.00 4.98 8.92
N GLY A 229 -17.89 6.09 8.17
CA GLY A 229 -18.56 7.36 8.47
C GLY A 229 -17.87 8.23 9.52
N LYS A 230 -16.60 7.97 9.89
CA LYS A 230 -15.84 8.90 10.71
C LYS A 230 -15.36 10.09 9.87
N ASN A 231 -15.30 11.26 10.46
CA ASN A 231 -14.58 12.39 9.88
C ASN A 231 -13.08 12.11 10.02
N ALA A 232 -12.47 11.57 8.99
CA ALA A 232 -11.05 11.24 9.02
C ALA A 232 -10.20 12.36 8.43
N ALA A 233 -9.00 12.54 8.97
CA ALA A 233 -7.96 13.40 8.40
C ALA A 233 -6.58 12.74 8.54
N LEU A 234 -5.72 12.95 7.57
CA LEU A 234 -4.31 12.63 7.67
C LEU A 234 -3.53 13.85 8.16
N MET A 235 -2.66 13.69 9.14
CA MET A 235 -1.66 14.72 9.45
C MET A 235 -0.44 14.49 8.53
N ARG A 236 -0.44 15.20 7.39
CA ARG A 236 0.44 14.90 6.25
C ARG A 236 1.93 15.10 6.49
N ASP A 237 2.30 15.92 7.47
CA ASP A 237 3.68 16.16 7.88
C ASP A 237 4.15 15.25 9.04
N MET A 238 3.27 14.32 9.48
CA MET A 238 3.55 13.31 10.50
C MET A 238 3.38 11.90 9.95
N THR A 239 3.79 11.70 8.70
CA THR A 239 3.74 10.41 7.99
C THR A 239 4.86 10.32 6.96
N ASP A 240 5.12 9.11 6.52
CA ASP A 240 6.07 8.80 5.44
C ASP A 240 5.57 7.59 4.64
N CYS A 241 5.94 7.47 3.37
CA CYS A 241 5.58 6.30 2.57
C CYS A 241 6.78 5.39 2.31
N MET A 242 6.53 4.12 2.02
CA MET A 242 7.53 3.23 1.43
C MET A 242 7.53 3.45 -0.07
N TYR A 243 8.53 4.16 -0.57
CA TYR A 243 8.68 4.44 -1.98
C TYR A 243 10.15 4.44 -2.39
N ASN A 244 10.47 3.63 -3.39
CA ASN A 244 11.78 3.55 -3.99
C ASN A 244 11.88 4.51 -5.19
N PRO A 245 12.74 5.55 -5.15
CA PRO A 245 12.91 6.51 -6.24
C PRO A 245 13.31 5.91 -7.59
N LYS A 246 13.83 4.69 -7.60
CA LYS A 246 14.14 3.94 -8.84
C LYS A 246 12.91 3.33 -9.50
N ARG A 247 11.75 3.40 -8.83
CA ARG A 247 10.46 2.92 -9.31
C ARG A 247 9.60 4.07 -9.82
N TRP A 248 8.64 3.71 -10.67
CA TRP A 248 7.71 4.72 -11.18
C TRP A 248 7.02 5.46 -10.02
N PRO A 249 6.92 6.80 -10.09
CA PRO A 249 7.21 7.71 -11.22
C PRO A 249 8.66 8.19 -11.33
N GLN A 250 9.62 7.59 -10.64
CA GLN A 250 11.06 7.92 -10.70
C GLN A 250 11.37 9.36 -10.28
N VAL A 251 10.74 9.77 -9.21
CA VAL A 251 10.97 11.06 -8.54
C VAL A 251 11.72 10.85 -7.23
N ASP A 252 12.19 11.91 -6.60
CA ASP A 252 12.76 11.80 -5.26
C ASP A 252 11.73 11.27 -4.25
N HIS A 253 12.21 10.70 -3.14
CA HIS A 253 11.37 10.07 -2.13
C HIS A 253 10.26 10.99 -1.62
N PHE A 254 10.58 12.24 -1.33
CA PHE A 254 9.63 13.18 -0.74
C PHE A 254 8.57 13.64 -1.76
N THR A 255 8.93 13.74 -3.04
CA THR A 255 7.95 13.94 -4.12
C THR A 255 7.03 12.73 -4.24
N GLY A 256 7.56 11.51 -4.11
CA GLY A 256 6.75 10.29 -4.05
C GLY A 256 5.77 10.30 -2.88
N ASN A 257 6.20 10.71 -1.71
CA ASN A 257 5.34 10.88 -0.54
C ASN A 257 4.23 11.94 -0.80
N ASP A 258 4.59 13.08 -1.37
CA ASP A 258 3.63 14.14 -1.72
C ASP A 258 2.58 13.66 -2.74
N LEU A 259 2.97 12.83 -3.71
CA LEU A 259 2.04 12.21 -4.66
C LEU A 259 1.00 11.33 -3.95
N VAL A 260 1.42 10.54 -2.96
CA VAL A 260 0.48 9.72 -2.16
C VAL A 260 -0.40 10.62 -1.29
N ILE A 261 0.14 11.69 -0.69
CA ILE A 261 -0.65 12.68 0.04
C ILE A 261 -1.72 13.30 -0.87
N GLN A 262 -1.38 13.69 -2.10
CA GLN A 262 -2.34 14.21 -3.07
C GLN A 262 -3.42 13.18 -3.44
N HIS A 263 -3.06 11.91 -3.54
CA HIS A 263 -4.03 10.83 -3.73
C HIS A 263 -5.01 10.76 -2.55
N VAL A 264 -4.51 10.83 -1.31
CA VAL A 264 -5.34 10.85 -0.11
C VAL A 264 -6.29 12.05 -0.12
N GLU A 265 -5.79 13.25 -0.38
CA GLU A 265 -6.56 14.50 -0.43
C GLU A 265 -7.66 14.48 -1.48
N ARG A 266 -7.43 13.77 -2.56
CA ARG A 266 -8.35 13.68 -3.68
C ARG A 266 -9.42 12.61 -3.51
N PHE A 267 -9.06 11.46 -2.96
CA PHE A 267 -9.90 10.27 -3.03
C PHE A 267 -10.30 9.69 -1.68
N VAL A 268 -9.58 10.02 -0.60
CA VAL A 268 -9.80 9.38 0.69
C VAL A 268 -10.33 10.35 1.73
N CYS A 269 -9.50 11.32 2.14
CA CYS A 269 -9.88 12.30 3.16
C CYS A 269 -9.02 13.55 3.07
N PRO A 270 -9.45 14.68 3.67
CA PRO A 270 -8.62 15.86 3.78
C PRO A 270 -7.39 15.64 4.67
N THR A 271 -6.42 16.55 4.55
CA THR A 271 -5.21 16.56 5.37
C THR A 271 -5.09 17.82 6.22
N ILE A 272 -4.35 17.70 7.31
CA ILE A 272 -3.93 18.79 8.20
C ILE A 272 -2.43 18.73 8.45
N THR A 273 -1.87 19.70 9.15
CA THR A 273 -0.45 19.77 9.52
C THR A 273 -0.27 20.02 11.01
N SER A 274 0.90 19.62 11.54
CA SER A 274 1.25 19.67 12.97
C SER A 274 1.31 21.07 13.56
N ASP A 275 1.67 22.09 12.75
CA ASP A 275 1.70 23.49 13.15
C ASP A 275 0.33 24.02 13.61
N GLN A 276 -0.76 23.43 13.12
CA GLN A 276 -2.12 23.81 13.49
C GLN A 276 -2.46 23.48 14.97
N LEU A 277 -1.68 22.58 15.58
CA LEU A 277 -1.79 22.27 17.00
C LEU A 277 -0.67 22.92 17.82
N LEU A 278 0.54 22.98 17.26
CA LEU A 278 1.75 23.41 17.98
C LEU A 278 2.16 24.87 17.66
N GLY A 279 1.62 25.45 16.60
CA GLY A 279 2.13 26.71 16.06
C GLY A 279 3.43 26.54 15.26
N GLY A 280 3.92 27.64 14.74
CA GLY A 280 5.13 27.68 13.89
C GLY A 280 4.86 27.19 12.47
N GLU A 281 5.86 26.50 11.89
CA GLU A 281 5.78 25.94 10.54
C GLU A 281 5.50 24.43 10.57
N PRO A 282 4.90 23.87 9.52
CA PRO A 282 4.80 22.43 9.34
C PRO A 282 6.17 21.74 9.40
N PHE A 283 6.20 20.49 9.82
CA PHE A 283 7.44 19.73 9.82
C PHE A 283 7.94 19.50 8.39
N ARG A 284 9.24 19.61 8.23
CA ARG A 284 9.96 19.21 7.03
C ARG A 284 11.20 18.42 7.42
N SER A 285 11.42 17.28 6.77
CA SER A 285 12.62 16.47 6.96
C SER A 285 13.86 17.25 6.56
N LYS A 286 14.94 17.10 7.33
CA LYS A 286 16.27 17.66 7.00
C LYS A 286 16.84 17.01 5.73
N SER A 287 16.41 15.79 5.42
CA SER A 287 16.81 15.08 4.22
C SER A 287 16.05 15.55 2.97
N ASP A 288 14.96 16.31 3.11
CA ASP A 288 14.25 16.93 2.00
C ASP A 288 15.00 18.17 1.49
N GLN A 289 15.82 17.98 0.44
CA GLN A 289 16.65 19.04 -0.15
C GLN A 289 15.94 19.84 -1.25
N ARG A 290 14.64 19.59 -1.49
CA ARG A 290 13.89 20.32 -2.53
C ARG A 290 13.76 21.79 -2.14
N GLU A 291 13.91 22.70 -3.10
CA GLU A 291 13.72 24.14 -2.85
C GLU A 291 12.28 24.45 -2.44
N LYS A 292 11.32 23.80 -3.09
CA LYS A 292 9.88 23.91 -2.79
C LYS A 292 9.29 22.53 -2.54
N PRO A 293 8.77 22.25 -1.32
CA PRO A 293 7.99 21.07 -1.06
C PRO A 293 6.72 21.01 -1.94
N GLY A 294 6.26 19.80 -2.20
CA GLY A 294 5.10 19.53 -3.04
C GLY A 294 5.50 18.93 -4.38
N VAL A 295 4.50 18.51 -5.13
CA VAL A 295 4.71 17.98 -6.48
C VAL A 295 4.86 19.16 -7.42
N PRO A 296 5.99 19.31 -8.14
CA PRO A 296 6.15 20.36 -9.14
C PRO A 296 5.01 20.30 -10.16
N GLU A 297 4.49 21.43 -10.62
CA GLU A 297 3.43 21.46 -11.66
C GLU A 297 3.84 20.72 -12.94
N SER A 298 5.14 20.67 -13.23
CA SER A 298 5.73 19.90 -14.33
C SER A 298 5.91 18.40 -14.02
N SER A 299 5.78 18.00 -12.75
CA SER A 299 5.88 16.60 -12.32
C SER A 299 4.50 15.91 -12.24
N THR A 300 3.55 16.26 -13.11
CA THR A 300 2.70 15.22 -13.62
C THR A 300 3.66 14.24 -14.24
N ALA A 301 4.05 13.20 -13.47
CA ALA A 301 4.90 12.13 -13.97
C ALA A 301 4.39 11.83 -15.37
N ALA A 302 5.22 12.02 -16.37
CA ALA A 302 4.81 11.82 -17.74
C ALA A 302 4.13 10.45 -17.74
N LYS A 303 2.87 10.37 -18.16
CA LYS A 303 2.20 9.07 -18.25
C LYS A 303 3.21 8.17 -18.90
N PRO A 304 3.52 6.98 -18.34
CA PRO A 304 4.45 6.10 -19.01
C PRO A 304 3.97 6.01 -20.44
N ASP A 305 4.81 6.33 -21.40
CA ASP A 305 4.47 6.23 -22.81
C ASP A 305 4.58 4.77 -23.27
N LEU A 306 4.18 4.50 -24.48
CA LEU A 306 4.32 3.14 -25.04
C LEU A 306 5.79 2.70 -25.08
N ALA A 307 6.74 3.63 -25.19
CA ALA A 307 8.17 3.33 -25.19
C ALA A 307 8.60 2.72 -23.86
N THR A 308 8.13 3.28 -22.74
CA THR A 308 8.39 2.74 -21.37
C THR A 308 8.06 1.25 -21.28
N PHE A 309 6.89 0.83 -21.82
CA PHE A 309 6.48 -0.58 -21.78
C PHE A 309 7.14 -1.45 -22.86
N ARG A 310 7.78 -0.86 -23.86
CA ARG A 310 8.58 -1.56 -24.87
C ARG A 310 10.02 -1.78 -24.43
N ASP A 311 10.58 -0.82 -23.72
CA ASP A 311 12.01 -0.80 -23.42
C ASP A 311 12.38 -1.63 -22.19
N GLN A 312 11.44 -1.82 -21.25
CA GLN A 312 11.68 -2.57 -20.03
C GLN A 312 10.52 -3.45 -19.60
N TRP A 313 10.82 -4.45 -18.76
CA TRP A 313 9.80 -5.24 -18.08
C TRP A 313 9.15 -4.41 -16.97
N SER A 314 7.84 -4.32 -17.02
CA SER A 314 7.02 -3.58 -16.05
C SER A 314 6.11 -4.52 -15.29
N LEU A 315 5.72 -4.15 -14.08
CA LEU A 315 4.83 -4.94 -13.24
C LEU A 315 3.37 -4.63 -13.52
N ILE A 316 2.54 -5.69 -13.51
CA ILE A 316 1.11 -5.59 -13.68
C ILE A 316 0.41 -6.57 -12.75
N SER A 317 -0.74 -6.19 -12.20
CA SER A 317 -1.64 -7.11 -11.50
C SER A 317 -2.64 -7.70 -12.49
N VAL A 318 -2.84 -9.00 -12.46
CA VAL A 318 -3.77 -9.70 -13.34
C VAL A 318 -4.74 -10.60 -12.54
N PRO A 319 -6.01 -10.68 -12.92
CA PRO A 319 -6.65 -9.92 -13.99
C PRO A 319 -6.84 -8.46 -13.60
N GLN A 320 -6.47 -7.58 -14.47
CA GLN A 320 -6.71 -6.15 -14.33
C GLN A 320 -6.99 -5.55 -15.70
N ASP A 321 -7.88 -4.58 -15.77
CA ASP A 321 -8.13 -3.82 -16.99
C ASP A 321 -6.86 -3.07 -17.41
N TRP A 322 -6.51 -3.15 -18.69
CA TRP A 322 -5.34 -2.48 -19.28
C TRP A 322 -5.30 -0.98 -18.98
N ASN A 323 -6.46 -0.34 -19.00
CA ASN A 323 -6.58 1.07 -18.73
C ASN A 323 -6.08 1.39 -17.33
N THR A 324 -6.50 0.59 -16.34
CA THR A 324 -6.07 0.74 -14.96
C THR A 324 -4.61 0.32 -14.76
N ALA A 325 -4.19 -0.79 -15.37
CA ALA A 325 -2.86 -1.37 -15.18
C ALA A 325 -1.73 -0.55 -15.84
N THR A 326 -2.03 0.17 -16.91
CA THR A 326 -1.04 0.91 -17.69
C THR A 326 -1.33 2.41 -17.75
N HIS A 327 -2.16 2.91 -16.84
CA HIS A 327 -2.52 4.33 -16.77
C HIS A 327 -3.16 4.88 -18.06
N GLY A 328 -3.87 4.02 -18.79
CA GLY A 328 -4.51 4.37 -20.06
C GLY A 328 -3.60 4.35 -21.27
N VAL A 329 -2.28 4.12 -21.11
CA VAL A 329 -1.30 4.17 -22.20
C VAL A 329 -1.50 3.05 -23.22
N VAL A 330 -1.93 1.87 -22.76
CA VAL A 330 -2.04 0.66 -23.60
C VAL A 330 -3.48 0.36 -24.01
N THR A 331 -4.43 1.24 -23.71
CA THR A 331 -5.87 1.03 -24.02
C THR A 331 -6.13 0.83 -25.52
N GLU A 332 -5.41 1.54 -26.36
CA GLU A 332 -5.52 1.48 -27.82
C GLU A 332 -4.39 0.64 -28.46
N TYR A 333 -3.63 -0.11 -27.66
CA TYR A 333 -2.52 -0.89 -28.17
C TYR A 333 -3.01 -2.08 -28.99
N GLU A 334 -2.52 -2.18 -30.19
CA GLU A 334 -2.62 -3.36 -31.05
C GLU A 334 -1.21 -3.95 -31.23
N GLY A 335 -1.07 -5.24 -31.04
CA GLY A 335 0.21 -5.91 -31.17
C GLY A 335 0.44 -6.98 -30.11
N VAL A 336 1.68 -7.32 -29.88
CA VAL A 336 2.07 -8.40 -29.00
C VAL A 336 2.58 -7.86 -27.66
N ALA A 337 2.14 -8.49 -26.58
CA ALA A 337 2.74 -8.31 -25.26
C ALA A 337 3.16 -9.65 -24.69
N TRP A 338 4.27 -9.64 -23.96
CA TRP A 338 4.79 -10.77 -23.25
C TRP A 338 4.60 -10.57 -21.76
N PHE A 339 4.19 -11.66 -21.08
CA PHE A 339 3.99 -11.70 -19.64
C PHE A 339 4.84 -12.81 -19.05
N ARG A 340 5.37 -12.62 -17.84
CA ARG A 340 6.14 -13.65 -17.17
C ARG A 340 5.95 -13.61 -15.66
N CYS A 341 6.01 -14.78 -15.04
CA CYS A 341 6.07 -14.96 -13.60
C CYS A 341 6.88 -16.22 -13.28
N THR A 342 7.26 -16.38 -12.03
CA THR A 342 7.83 -17.62 -11.51
C THR A 342 6.76 -18.42 -10.78
N ILE A 343 6.87 -19.75 -10.89
CA ILE A 343 5.98 -20.69 -10.19
C ILE A 343 6.84 -21.75 -9.51
N ARG A 344 6.41 -22.21 -8.34
CA ARG A 344 6.99 -23.39 -7.68
C ARG A 344 5.94 -24.49 -7.61
N LEU A 345 6.31 -25.67 -8.02
CA LEU A 345 5.48 -26.86 -8.02
C LEU A 345 6.20 -27.96 -7.24
N SER A 346 5.55 -28.51 -6.21
CA SER A 346 6.15 -29.55 -5.41
C SER A 346 5.91 -30.93 -6.00
N SER A 347 6.73 -31.91 -5.62
CA SER A 347 6.55 -33.31 -5.97
C SER A 347 5.22 -33.88 -5.47
N GLY A 348 4.65 -33.30 -4.42
CA GLY A 348 3.31 -33.65 -3.93
C GLY A 348 2.15 -33.17 -4.81
N ASP A 349 2.37 -32.14 -5.65
CA ASP A 349 1.36 -31.59 -6.57
C ASP A 349 1.29 -32.37 -7.88
N ILE A 350 2.36 -33.12 -8.23
CA ILE A 350 2.47 -33.93 -9.43
C ILE A 350 2.43 -35.40 -9.03
N ASP A 351 1.35 -36.07 -9.37
CA ASP A 351 1.30 -37.52 -9.39
C ASP A 351 1.98 -37.98 -10.69
N GLY A 352 3.12 -38.67 -10.61
CA GLY A 352 4.13 -38.93 -11.65
C GLY A 352 3.67 -39.42 -13.03
N THR A 353 2.38 -39.42 -13.31
CA THR A 353 1.76 -39.86 -14.59
C THR A 353 0.77 -38.87 -15.18
N LYS A 354 0.51 -37.70 -14.54
CA LYS A 354 -0.53 -36.76 -15.02
C LYS A 354 0.05 -35.39 -15.33
N ALA A 355 -0.31 -34.90 -16.50
CA ALA A 355 0.00 -33.57 -17.00
C ALA A 355 -0.80 -32.49 -16.24
N PHE A 356 -0.18 -31.35 -15.94
CA PHE A 356 -0.92 -30.17 -15.50
C PHE A 356 -1.71 -29.57 -16.66
N GLY A 357 -2.96 -29.23 -16.41
CA GLY A 357 -3.76 -28.44 -17.33
C GLY A 357 -3.49 -26.96 -17.15
N LEU A 358 -3.02 -26.27 -18.18
CA LEU A 358 -2.96 -24.83 -18.23
C LEU A 358 -4.15 -24.32 -19.03
N HIS A 359 -5.10 -23.68 -18.36
CA HIS A 359 -6.31 -23.13 -18.96
C HIS A 359 -6.10 -21.67 -19.35
N HIS A 360 -6.35 -21.30 -20.59
CA HIS A 360 -6.14 -19.93 -21.11
C HIS A 360 -7.05 -19.59 -22.31
N SER A 361 -7.05 -18.32 -22.71
CA SER A 361 -7.76 -17.84 -23.91
C SER A 361 -7.05 -18.20 -25.22
N ASP A 362 -7.78 -18.21 -26.34
CA ASP A 362 -7.29 -18.67 -27.64
C ASP A 362 -6.12 -17.85 -28.23
N SER A 363 -5.94 -16.59 -27.85
CA SER A 363 -4.88 -15.69 -28.36
C SER A 363 -3.56 -15.79 -27.59
N THR A 364 -3.44 -16.71 -26.62
CA THR A 364 -2.27 -16.79 -25.74
C THR A 364 -1.42 -18.01 -26.06
N GLN A 365 -0.11 -17.83 -26.15
CA GLN A 365 0.87 -18.91 -26.24
C GLN A 365 1.71 -18.93 -24.96
N PHE A 366 2.07 -20.13 -24.51
CA PHE A 366 2.83 -20.30 -23.26
C PHE A 366 4.13 -21.06 -23.45
N TRP A 367 5.08 -20.74 -22.59
CA TRP A 367 6.35 -21.45 -22.41
C TRP A 367 6.59 -21.71 -20.93
N LEU A 368 7.17 -22.87 -20.63
CA LEU A 368 7.72 -23.16 -19.30
C LEU A 368 9.20 -23.48 -19.46
N ASN A 369 10.05 -22.76 -18.75
CA ASN A 369 11.50 -22.92 -18.79
C ASN A 369 12.05 -22.92 -20.23
N GLY A 370 11.49 -22.08 -21.12
CA GLY A 370 11.86 -21.96 -22.53
C GLY A 370 11.19 -22.96 -23.48
N THR A 371 10.47 -23.94 -22.97
CA THR A 371 9.76 -24.94 -23.79
C THR A 371 8.32 -24.48 -24.08
N LYS A 372 7.99 -24.34 -25.36
CA LYS A 372 6.64 -23.95 -25.81
C LYS A 372 5.65 -25.10 -25.63
N PHE A 373 4.50 -24.81 -25.01
CA PHE A 373 3.43 -25.79 -24.90
C PHE A 373 2.69 -25.99 -26.20
N LYS A 374 2.34 -27.25 -26.47
CA LYS A 374 1.42 -27.61 -27.53
C LYS A 374 0.00 -27.64 -26.96
N THR A 375 -0.95 -27.02 -27.67
CA THR A 375 -2.36 -27.09 -27.29
C THR A 375 -2.86 -28.52 -27.45
N LEU A 376 -3.40 -29.11 -26.39
CA LEU A 376 -3.93 -30.47 -26.43
C LEU A 376 -5.41 -30.54 -26.75
N ILE A 377 -6.21 -29.64 -26.17
CA ILE A 377 -7.67 -29.66 -26.27
C ILE A 377 -8.19 -28.22 -26.35
N LYS A 378 -9.06 -27.97 -27.32
CA LYS A 378 -9.89 -26.76 -27.34
C LYS A 378 -11.16 -27.02 -26.57
N ILE A 379 -11.51 -26.15 -25.63
CA ILE A 379 -12.76 -26.17 -24.89
C ILE A 379 -13.55 -24.89 -25.20
N ASN A 380 -14.87 -24.87 -24.98
CA ASN A 380 -15.81 -23.84 -25.43
C ASN A 380 -15.41 -22.36 -25.22
N ARG A 381 -14.48 -22.05 -24.34
CA ARG A 381 -13.98 -20.69 -24.09
C ARG A 381 -12.50 -20.66 -23.72
N GLY A 382 -11.68 -21.55 -24.27
CA GLY A 382 -10.24 -21.56 -23.98
C GLY A 382 -9.54 -22.83 -24.48
N GLN A 383 -8.28 -22.92 -24.12
CA GLN A 383 -7.40 -24.03 -24.49
C GLN A 383 -6.83 -24.65 -23.21
N VAL A 384 -6.59 -25.93 -23.24
CA VAL A 384 -5.88 -26.67 -22.19
C VAL A 384 -4.58 -27.20 -22.79
N CYS A 385 -3.46 -26.82 -22.21
CA CYS A 385 -2.15 -27.33 -22.52
C CYS A 385 -1.70 -28.28 -21.41
N ALA A 386 -1.11 -29.41 -21.75
CA ALA A 386 -0.49 -30.28 -20.75
C ALA A 386 0.97 -29.84 -20.51
N ILE A 387 1.35 -29.88 -19.26
CA ILE A 387 2.73 -29.72 -18.81
C ILE A 387 3.23 -31.10 -18.39
N GLY A 388 4.13 -31.70 -19.15
CA GLY A 388 4.77 -32.95 -18.79
C GLY A 388 5.80 -32.75 -17.65
N PRO A 389 6.02 -33.78 -16.83
CA PRO A 389 6.98 -33.68 -15.74
C PRO A 389 8.41 -33.35 -16.21
N GLU A 390 8.73 -33.68 -17.45
CA GLU A 390 10.03 -33.37 -18.10
C GLU A 390 10.28 -31.87 -18.30
N HIS A 391 9.23 -31.06 -18.24
CA HIS A 391 9.32 -29.60 -18.40
C HIS A 391 9.32 -28.85 -17.07
N VAL A 392 9.08 -29.54 -15.97
CA VAL A 392 8.91 -28.96 -14.64
C VAL A 392 10.14 -29.24 -13.78
N ARG A 393 10.67 -28.23 -13.14
CA ARG A 393 11.63 -28.36 -12.06
C ARG A 393 10.83 -28.51 -10.76
N LEU A 394 10.77 -29.72 -10.23
CA LEU A 394 10.06 -30.00 -8.98
C LEU A 394 10.83 -29.42 -7.81
N ASP A 395 10.08 -28.88 -6.84
CA ASP A 395 10.59 -28.26 -5.60
C ASP A 395 11.56 -27.08 -5.87
N ASP A 396 11.56 -26.55 -7.10
CA ASP A 396 12.40 -25.45 -7.55
C ASP A 396 11.57 -24.42 -8.35
N THR A 397 12.20 -23.30 -8.65
CA THR A 397 11.57 -22.20 -9.40
C THR A 397 11.49 -22.51 -10.88
N ASN A 398 10.31 -22.36 -11.45
CA ASN A 398 10.05 -22.44 -12.88
C ASN A 398 9.65 -21.08 -13.43
N LEU A 399 10.10 -20.75 -14.64
CA LEU A 399 9.69 -19.55 -15.36
C LEU A 399 8.52 -19.86 -16.29
N LEU A 400 7.36 -19.28 -16.02
CA LEU A 400 6.21 -19.30 -16.92
C LEU A 400 6.15 -18.01 -17.72
N VAL A 401 6.06 -18.14 -19.03
CA VAL A 401 5.98 -17.02 -19.97
C VAL A 401 4.73 -17.16 -20.82
N ALA A 402 4.04 -16.03 -21.04
CA ALA A 402 2.88 -15.95 -21.93
C ALA A 402 3.13 -14.87 -23.00
N ARG A 403 2.89 -15.20 -24.26
CA ARG A 403 2.81 -14.25 -25.37
C ARG A 403 1.36 -14.09 -25.76
N VAL A 404 0.87 -12.87 -25.72
CA VAL A 404 -0.53 -12.54 -26.01
C VAL A 404 -0.58 -11.55 -27.17
N GLU A 405 -1.44 -11.83 -28.14
CA GLU A 405 -1.71 -10.91 -29.23
C GLU A 405 -2.98 -10.11 -28.93
N PHE A 406 -2.84 -8.80 -28.83
CA PHE A 406 -3.90 -7.87 -28.50
C PHE A 406 -4.46 -7.21 -29.75
N GLN A 407 -5.79 -7.19 -29.83
CA GLN A 407 -6.55 -6.42 -30.78
C GLN A 407 -7.15 -5.19 -30.09
N LYS A 408 -7.47 -4.16 -30.86
CA LYS A 408 -8.14 -2.97 -30.37
C LYS A 408 -9.38 -3.31 -29.54
N GLY A 409 -9.46 -2.74 -28.35
CA GLY A 409 -10.57 -2.97 -27.42
C GLY A 409 -10.42 -4.21 -26.52
N ASN A 410 -9.32 -4.95 -26.57
CA ASN A 410 -9.03 -5.99 -25.60
C ASN A 410 -8.84 -5.37 -24.20
N LYS A 411 -9.50 -5.98 -23.19
CA LYS A 411 -9.57 -5.43 -21.83
C LYS A 411 -8.42 -5.84 -20.92
N GLY A 412 -7.47 -6.65 -21.39
CA GLY A 412 -6.32 -7.06 -20.59
C GLY A 412 -5.96 -8.54 -20.70
N PHE A 413 -4.97 -8.96 -19.91
CA PHE A 413 -4.51 -10.34 -19.83
C PHE A 413 -5.26 -11.08 -18.71
N HIS A 414 -5.84 -12.22 -19.08
CA HIS A 414 -6.44 -13.14 -18.11
C HIS A 414 -5.42 -14.23 -17.74
N PRO A 415 -4.99 -14.31 -16.48
CA PRO A 415 -3.98 -15.26 -16.07
C PRO A 415 -4.51 -16.69 -16.21
N PRO A 416 -3.65 -17.63 -16.56
CA PRO A 416 -4.04 -19.03 -16.62
C PRO A 416 -4.28 -19.62 -15.23
N ARG A 417 -4.90 -20.82 -15.22
CA ARG A 417 -4.99 -21.68 -14.03
C ARG A 417 -4.19 -22.94 -14.29
N ILE A 418 -3.42 -23.36 -13.32
CA ILE A 418 -2.77 -24.67 -13.34
C ILE A 418 -3.66 -25.62 -12.56
N SER A 419 -4.08 -26.71 -13.22
CA SER A 419 -4.89 -27.75 -12.60
C SER A 419 -4.11 -29.06 -12.56
N GLY A 420 -3.83 -29.56 -11.39
CA GLY A 420 -3.26 -30.87 -11.13
C GLY A 420 -4.28 -31.87 -10.58
N SER A 421 -3.86 -33.09 -10.33
CA SER A 421 -4.74 -34.13 -9.76
C SER A 421 -5.13 -33.85 -8.30
N ARG A 422 -4.36 -33.07 -7.58
CA ARG A 422 -4.55 -32.75 -6.15
C ARG A 422 -4.61 -31.26 -5.84
N SER A 423 -4.22 -30.38 -6.77
CA SER A 423 -4.18 -28.94 -6.54
C SER A 423 -4.68 -28.15 -7.75
N ASN A 424 -5.31 -27.03 -7.47
CA ASN A 424 -5.65 -26.01 -8.46
C ASN A 424 -4.98 -24.71 -8.04
N MET A 425 -4.05 -24.21 -8.85
CA MET A 425 -3.36 -22.94 -8.61
C MET A 425 -3.91 -21.86 -9.53
N SER A 426 -4.45 -20.80 -8.96
CA SER A 426 -4.76 -19.59 -9.71
C SER A 426 -3.51 -18.75 -9.83
N LEU A 427 -3.17 -18.34 -11.04
CA LEU A 427 -2.05 -17.43 -11.29
C LEU A 427 -2.49 -15.96 -11.31
N THR A 428 -3.60 -15.66 -10.64
CA THR A 428 -4.06 -14.29 -10.38
C THR A 428 -3.08 -13.58 -9.44
N GLY A 429 -2.63 -12.41 -9.81
CA GLY A 429 -1.67 -11.65 -8.99
C GLY A 429 -0.69 -10.86 -9.84
N ARG A 430 0.50 -10.62 -9.33
CA ARG A 430 1.51 -9.81 -10.03
C ARG A 430 2.25 -10.63 -11.10
N TRP A 431 2.36 -10.02 -12.27
CA TRP A 431 3.17 -10.52 -13.39
C TRP A 431 4.07 -9.39 -13.89
N GLN A 432 5.16 -9.74 -14.52
CA GLN A 432 5.87 -8.78 -15.36
C GLN A 432 5.35 -8.83 -16.78
N PHE A 433 5.28 -7.67 -17.45
CA PHE A 433 4.92 -7.60 -18.85
C PHE A 433 5.83 -6.66 -19.63
N ARG A 434 5.89 -6.87 -20.93
CA ARG A 434 6.63 -6.02 -21.86
C ARG A 434 5.91 -6.02 -23.22
N LEU A 435 5.81 -4.83 -23.84
CA LEU A 435 5.23 -4.70 -25.17
C LEU A 435 6.28 -4.99 -26.25
N GLY A 436 5.83 -5.60 -27.33
CA GLY A 436 6.67 -5.97 -28.48
C GLY A 436 6.64 -7.47 -28.72
N ASP A 437 7.26 -7.91 -29.80
CA ASP A 437 7.31 -9.32 -30.20
C ASP A 437 8.77 -9.78 -30.41
N ASP A 438 9.43 -10.11 -29.32
CA ASP A 438 10.78 -10.68 -29.33
C ASP A 438 10.75 -12.13 -28.81
N PRO A 439 10.93 -13.12 -29.71
CA PRO A 439 10.93 -14.53 -29.33
C PRO A 439 11.98 -14.92 -28.28
N SER A 440 13.07 -14.15 -28.13
CA SER A 440 14.09 -14.42 -27.12
C SER A 440 13.55 -14.29 -25.69
N TRP A 441 12.46 -13.55 -25.50
CA TRP A 441 11.83 -13.37 -24.19
C TRP A 441 11.13 -14.62 -23.66
N SER A 442 10.96 -15.64 -24.50
CA SER A 442 10.41 -16.94 -24.08
C SER A 442 11.37 -17.77 -23.22
N ASN A 443 12.66 -17.49 -23.26
CA ASN A 443 13.69 -18.30 -22.63
C ASN A 443 14.70 -17.43 -21.88
N ILE A 444 14.40 -17.14 -20.63
CA ILE A 444 15.28 -16.40 -19.75
C ILE A 444 15.95 -17.37 -18.78
N PRO A 445 17.29 -17.32 -18.59
CA PRO A 445 17.98 -18.16 -17.64
C PRO A 445 17.42 -17.99 -16.21
N LEU A 446 17.27 -19.09 -15.47
CA LEU A 446 16.91 -19.08 -14.07
C LEU A 446 18.16 -19.17 -13.18
N PRO A 447 18.15 -18.52 -11.99
CA PRO A 447 17.07 -17.72 -11.44
C PRO A 447 16.89 -16.39 -12.20
N ALA A 448 15.67 -16.10 -12.62
CA ALA A 448 15.34 -14.85 -13.28
C ALA A 448 15.18 -13.76 -12.22
N LYS A 449 16.08 -12.78 -12.22
CA LYS A 449 15.88 -11.54 -11.45
C LYS A 449 15.12 -10.54 -12.32
N PHE A 450 14.00 -10.10 -11.83
CA PHE A 450 13.10 -9.18 -12.51
C PHE A 450 13.41 -7.74 -12.07
N GLY A 451 14.41 -7.12 -12.71
CA GLY A 451 14.67 -5.68 -12.58
C GLY A 451 14.75 -5.14 -11.15
N GLY A 452 15.35 -5.90 -10.19
CA GLY A 452 15.43 -5.51 -8.78
C GLY A 452 14.16 -5.72 -7.95
N SER A 453 13.06 -6.16 -8.56
CA SER A 453 11.86 -6.60 -7.82
C SER A 453 12.09 -7.96 -7.18
N PRO A 454 11.44 -8.26 -6.03
CA PRO A 454 11.38 -9.62 -5.53
C PRO A 454 10.79 -10.53 -6.60
N ASP A 455 11.30 -11.76 -6.69
CA ASP A 455 10.77 -12.76 -7.62
C ASP A 455 9.27 -12.90 -7.42
N ILE A 456 8.53 -12.83 -8.52
CA ILE A 456 7.08 -13.06 -8.50
C ILE A 456 6.90 -14.58 -8.49
N LEU A 457 6.62 -15.12 -7.31
CA LEU A 457 6.49 -16.55 -7.11
C LEU A 457 5.04 -16.91 -6.80
N PHE A 458 4.49 -17.84 -7.57
CA PHE A 458 3.23 -18.50 -7.27
C PHE A 458 3.52 -19.91 -6.73
N GLU A 459 2.93 -20.23 -5.59
CA GLU A 459 3.02 -21.55 -4.95
C GLU A 459 1.60 -22.11 -4.76
N PRO A 460 1.41 -23.44 -4.85
CA PRO A 460 0.16 -24.08 -4.46
C PRO A 460 -0.12 -23.81 -2.99
N LYS A 461 -1.39 -23.57 -2.67
CA LYS A 461 -1.86 -23.40 -1.28
C LYS A 461 -2.25 -24.74 -0.69
#